data_d1fcef32515d9ba3902b9ce867c8971e
#
_entry.id   d1fcef32515d9ba3902b9ce867c8971e
#
_cell.length_a   1.000
_cell.length_b   1.000
_cell.length_c   1.000
_cell.angle_alpha   90.00
_cell.angle_beta   90.00
_cell.angle_gamma   90.00
#
_symmetry.space_group_name_H-M   'P 1'
#
loop_
_entity.id
_entity.type
_entity.pdbx_description
1 polymer ?
#
loop_
_entity_poly.entity_id
_entity_poly.type
_entity_poly.pdbx_seq_one_letter_code
_entity_poly.pdbx_strand_id
1 'polypeptide(L)'
;MSEGQGIFINSKVVHKMHSENDAVIPNFLFLPSLIAPKESLIYQKFVLPFLNSSLGYYIFSSSQEWQKEILSEMQKLIQFSRGEINELQISVQLQKIWALITSNVICYPETQNVNSSSLARLQMMMQFIHSNYPESISLLDIAKVGEVSISTALNLFRNVLNTSPVNYLICYRSVSYTHLRA
;
A
#
# COMPACT_ATOMS: atom_id res chain seq x y z
N MET A 1 6.48 -1.11 -15.53
CA MET A 1 6.19 0.33 -15.53
C MET A 1 7.33 1.02 -16.28
N SER A 2 7.01 1.93 -17.17
CA SER A 2 7.99 2.65 -18.01
C SER A 2 8.14 4.10 -17.52
N GLU A 3 9.17 4.79 -18.01
CA GLU A 3 9.36 6.22 -17.73
C GLU A 3 8.12 7.03 -18.11
N GLY A 4 7.78 8.02 -17.34
CA GLY A 4 6.58 8.86 -17.53
C GLY A 4 5.26 8.24 -17.11
N GLN A 5 5.26 7.00 -16.62
CA GLN A 5 4.08 6.39 -16.01
C GLN A 5 4.04 6.62 -14.50
N GLY A 6 2.82 6.63 -13.94
CA GLY A 6 2.57 6.63 -12.51
C GLY A 6 1.81 5.38 -12.11
N ILE A 7 1.85 5.04 -10.83
CA ILE A 7 1.08 3.92 -10.29
C ILE A 7 0.40 4.32 -8.99
N PHE A 8 -0.87 3.98 -8.87
CA PHE A 8 -1.59 3.91 -7.61
C PHE A 8 -1.57 2.47 -7.12
N ILE A 9 -1.22 2.28 -5.86
CA ILE A 9 -1.27 0.97 -5.20
C ILE A 9 -2.20 1.09 -4.01
N ASN A 10 -3.24 0.26 -3.99
CA ASN A 10 -4.23 0.28 -2.93
C ASN A 10 -3.63 -0.23 -1.61
N SER A 11 -4.24 0.18 -0.49
CA SER A 11 -3.92 -0.39 0.82
C SER A 11 -4.11 -1.91 0.78
N LYS A 12 -3.37 -2.62 1.59
CA LYS A 12 -3.43 -4.10 1.65
C LYS A 12 -2.82 -4.83 0.43
N VAL A 13 -2.18 -4.17 -0.50
CA VAL A 13 -1.50 -4.83 -1.62
C VAL A 13 -0.03 -5.00 -1.31
N VAL A 14 0.38 -6.25 -1.20
CA VAL A 14 1.81 -6.58 -1.09
C VAL A 14 2.45 -6.40 -2.45
N HIS A 15 3.45 -5.54 -2.53
CA HIS A 15 4.15 -5.25 -3.76
C HIS A 15 5.66 -5.18 -3.54
N LYS A 16 6.41 -5.40 -4.62
CA LYS A 16 7.86 -5.26 -4.65
C LYS A 16 8.24 -4.47 -5.89
N MET A 17 9.11 -3.49 -5.71
CA MET A 17 9.74 -2.80 -6.83
C MET A 17 11.09 -3.47 -7.14
N HIS A 18 11.33 -3.72 -8.42
CA HIS A 18 12.59 -4.21 -8.94
C HIS A 18 12.92 -3.44 -10.22
N SER A 19 14.15 -3.01 -10.35
CA SER A 19 14.68 -2.40 -11.57
C SER A 19 16.01 -3.07 -11.92
N GLU A 20 16.22 -3.33 -13.20
CA GLU A 20 17.49 -3.86 -13.70
C GLU A 20 18.56 -2.76 -13.85
N ASN A 21 18.11 -1.50 -13.92
CA ASN A 21 18.97 -0.32 -14.03
C ASN A 21 18.69 0.63 -12.84
N ASP A 22 19.62 1.54 -12.60
CA ASP A 22 19.43 2.61 -11.62
C ASP A 22 18.20 3.46 -12.00
N ALA A 23 17.19 3.43 -11.15
CA ALA A 23 15.94 4.17 -11.35
C ALA A 23 15.55 4.91 -10.06
N VAL A 24 15.19 6.19 -10.21
CA VAL A 24 14.60 6.97 -9.11
C VAL A 24 13.10 6.98 -9.27
N ILE A 25 12.41 6.33 -8.37
CA ILE A 25 10.94 6.24 -8.35
C ILE A 25 10.44 7.00 -7.13
N PRO A 26 10.00 8.26 -7.28
CA PRO A 26 9.37 9.00 -6.19
C PRO A 26 8.09 8.26 -5.76
N ASN A 27 7.91 8.10 -4.46
CA ASN A 27 6.68 7.52 -3.93
C ASN A 27 6.10 8.39 -2.81
N PHE A 28 4.78 8.34 -2.67
CA PHE A 28 4.03 8.96 -1.59
C PHE A 28 3.23 7.91 -0.87
N LEU A 29 3.56 7.71 0.39
CA LEU A 29 2.79 6.87 1.29
C LEU A 29 1.98 7.76 2.22
N PHE A 30 0.67 7.60 2.24
CA PHE A 30 -0.22 8.40 3.06
C PHE A 30 -1.33 7.56 3.69
N LEU A 31 -1.82 8.01 4.84
CA LEU A 31 -2.99 7.40 5.46
C LEU A 31 -4.26 7.86 4.72
N PRO A 32 -5.22 6.97 4.49
CA PRO A 32 -6.49 7.35 3.86
C PRO A 32 -7.25 8.46 4.58
N SER A 33 -7.03 8.62 5.89
CA SER A 33 -7.58 9.72 6.69
C SER A 33 -7.04 11.10 6.30
N LEU A 34 -5.94 11.18 5.54
CA LEU A 34 -5.44 12.44 5.00
C LEU A 34 -6.33 12.96 3.86
N ILE A 35 -7.04 12.08 3.16
CA ILE A 35 -8.02 12.47 2.14
C ILE A 35 -9.28 13.03 2.81
N ALA A 36 -9.80 12.34 3.84
CA ALA A 36 -10.96 12.79 4.59
C ALA A 36 -11.03 12.05 5.95
N PRO A 37 -11.57 12.67 7.01
CA PRO A 37 -11.81 12.00 8.28
C PRO A 37 -12.70 10.76 8.10
N LYS A 38 -12.42 9.69 8.85
CA LYS A 38 -13.12 8.40 8.71
C LYS A 38 -14.62 8.48 8.90
N GLU A 39 -15.07 9.41 9.74
CA GLU A 39 -16.47 9.65 10.08
C GLU A 39 -17.19 10.51 9.04
N SER A 40 -16.46 11.11 8.10
CA SER A 40 -17.03 11.99 7.09
C SER A 40 -17.77 11.24 5.98
N LEU A 41 -18.79 11.90 5.40
CA LEU A 41 -19.47 11.38 4.22
C LEU A 41 -18.54 11.21 3.02
N ILE A 42 -17.52 12.06 2.91
CA ILE A 42 -16.51 11.96 1.85
C ILE A 42 -15.74 10.64 1.98
N TYR A 43 -15.30 10.30 3.19
CA TYR A 43 -14.60 9.05 3.44
C TYR A 43 -15.47 7.84 3.11
N GLN A 44 -16.71 7.84 3.59
CA GLN A 44 -17.64 6.73 3.42
C GLN A 44 -18.01 6.51 1.94
N LYS A 45 -18.14 7.59 1.16
CA LYS A 45 -18.54 7.50 -0.24
C LYS A 45 -17.39 7.30 -1.21
N PHE A 46 -16.22 7.90 -0.95
CA PHE A 46 -15.15 7.99 -1.94
C PHE A 46 -13.83 7.35 -1.52
N VAL A 47 -13.62 7.05 -0.24
CA VAL A 47 -12.40 6.42 0.24
C VAL A 47 -12.64 4.97 0.58
N LEU A 48 -13.60 4.69 1.45
CA LEU A 48 -13.87 3.35 1.93
C LEU A 48 -14.19 2.33 0.81
N PRO A 49 -14.98 2.65 -0.22
CA PRO A 49 -15.23 1.72 -1.33
C PRO A 49 -13.96 1.34 -2.10
N PHE A 50 -13.02 2.28 -2.26
CA PHE A 50 -11.73 2.00 -2.89
C PHE A 50 -10.86 1.08 -2.05
N LEU A 51 -10.79 1.32 -0.75
CA LEU A 51 -10.02 0.48 0.19
C LEU A 51 -10.54 -0.95 0.24
N ASN A 52 -11.85 -1.13 0.05
CA ASN A 52 -12.54 -2.43 0.09
C ASN A 52 -12.81 -3.01 -1.31
N SER A 53 -12.26 -2.41 -2.35
CA SER A 53 -12.42 -2.90 -3.71
C SER A 53 -11.41 -3.99 -4.04
N SER A 54 -11.70 -4.76 -5.08
CA SER A 54 -10.76 -5.72 -5.68
C SER A 54 -9.62 -5.05 -6.46
N LEU A 55 -9.63 -3.72 -6.59
CA LEU A 55 -8.58 -2.98 -7.27
C LEU A 55 -7.30 -3.01 -6.46
N GLY A 56 -6.33 -3.81 -6.87
CA GLY A 56 -5.02 -3.88 -6.22
C GLY A 56 -4.13 -2.68 -6.58
N TYR A 57 -4.08 -2.32 -7.85
CA TYR A 57 -3.29 -1.20 -8.36
C TYR A 57 -3.89 -0.66 -9.66
N TYR A 58 -3.47 0.54 -10.05
CA TYR A 58 -3.80 1.15 -11.33
C TYR A 58 -2.58 1.88 -11.89
N ILE A 59 -2.22 1.60 -13.17
CA ILE A 59 -1.10 2.27 -13.85
C ILE A 59 -1.65 3.40 -14.71
N PHE A 60 -1.16 4.61 -14.47
CA PHE A 60 -1.48 5.78 -15.26
C PHE A 60 -0.46 5.95 -16.38
N SER A 61 -0.96 6.27 -17.57
CA SER A 61 -0.15 6.57 -18.75
C SER A 61 -0.67 7.83 -19.43
N SER A 62 0.09 8.38 -20.36
CA SER A 62 -0.34 9.56 -21.12
C SER A 62 -1.36 9.27 -22.22
N SER A 63 -2.03 8.12 -22.20
CA SER A 63 -2.96 7.70 -23.27
C SER A 63 -4.32 8.41 -23.24
N GLN A 64 -4.74 8.90 -22.07
CA GLN A 64 -6.03 9.58 -21.86
C GLN A 64 -5.82 10.88 -21.11
N GLU A 65 -6.64 11.91 -21.36
CA GLU A 65 -6.48 13.24 -20.78
C GLU A 65 -6.52 13.25 -19.25
N TRP A 66 -7.47 12.55 -18.65
CA TRP A 66 -7.57 12.46 -17.19
C TRP A 66 -6.35 11.77 -16.55
N GLN A 67 -5.71 10.84 -17.25
CA GLN A 67 -4.48 10.20 -16.78
C GLN A 67 -3.27 11.15 -16.88
N LYS A 68 -3.20 11.95 -17.97
CA LYS A 68 -2.19 13.02 -18.09
C LYS A 68 -2.33 14.03 -16.95
N GLU A 69 -3.58 14.40 -16.62
CA GLU A 69 -3.85 15.30 -15.50
C GLU A 69 -3.37 14.70 -14.17
N ILE A 70 -3.68 13.42 -13.88
CA ILE A 70 -3.16 12.73 -12.70
C ILE A 70 -1.62 12.76 -12.67
N LEU A 71 -0.96 12.43 -13.76
CA LEU A 71 0.51 12.45 -13.84
C LEU A 71 1.07 13.86 -13.57
N SER A 72 0.42 14.89 -14.08
CA SER A 72 0.78 16.30 -13.82
C SER A 72 0.61 16.63 -12.33
N GLU A 73 -0.50 16.23 -11.71
CA GLU A 73 -0.75 16.46 -10.29
C GLU A 73 0.23 15.68 -9.39
N MET A 74 0.62 14.47 -9.79
CA MET A 74 1.67 13.70 -9.11
C MET A 74 3.04 14.40 -9.20
N GLN A 75 3.39 15.01 -10.34
CA GLN A 75 4.62 15.79 -10.49
C GLN A 75 4.63 17.02 -9.57
N LYS A 76 3.51 17.74 -9.43
CA LYS A 76 3.38 18.85 -8.48
C LYS A 76 3.60 18.38 -7.04
N LEU A 77 3.04 17.23 -6.68
CA LEU A 77 3.23 16.64 -5.36
C LEU A 77 4.71 16.35 -5.07
N ILE A 78 5.46 15.84 -6.06
CA ILE A 78 6.91 15.63 -5.95
C ILE A 78 7.65 16.97 -5.76
N GLN A 79 7.23 18.03 -6.45
CA GLN A 79 7.85 19.34 -6.30
C GLN A 79 7.62 19.91 -4.91
N PHE A 80 6.41 19.81 -4.36
CA PHE A 80 6.10 20.27 -3.01
C PHE A 80 6.89 19.52 -1.92
N SER A 81 7.28 18.28 -2.17
CA SER A 81 8.10 17.51 -1.22
C SER A 81 9.58 17.86 -1.22
N ARG A 82 10.06 18.61 -2.23
CA ARG A 82 11.47 19.01 -2.37
C ARG A 82 11.80 20.39 -1.80
N GLY A 83 10.77 21.21 -1.54
CA GLY A 83 10.88 22.56 -0.97
C GLY A 83 10.61 22.60 0.53
N GLU A 84 10.24 23.79 1.02
CA GLU A 84 9.63 23.87 2.35
C GLU A 84 8.32 23.07 2.33
N ILE A 85 8.24 22.08 3.21
CA ILE A 85 7.08 21.18 3.26
C ILE A 85 5.86 21.98 3.71
N ASN A 86 4.86 22.05 2.84
CA ASN A 86 3.57 22.64 3.14
C ASN A 86 2.53 21.52 3.17
N GLU A 87 2.22 21.03 4.37
CA GLU A 87 1.33 19.89 4.60
C GLU A 87 -0.08 20.16 4.05
N LEU A 88 -0.53 21.42 4.11
CA LEU A 88 -1.82 21.81 3.56
C LEU A 88 -1.85 21.68 2.03
N GLN A 89 -0.79 22.13 1.34
CA GLN A 89 -0.69 21.98 -0.11
C GLN A 89 -0.60 20.52 -0.52
N ILE A 90 0.16 19.70 0.21
CA ILE A 90 0.24 18.25 -0.01
C ILE A 90 -1.14 17.61 0.15
N SER A 91 -1.88 17.96 1.21
CA SER A 91 -3.23 17.43 1.46
C SER A 91 -4.20 17.81 0.33
N VAL A 92 -4.22 19.07 -0.07
CA VAL A 92 -5.06 19.53 -1.19
C VAL A 92 -4.69 18.81 -2.49
N GLN A 93 -3.40 18.62 -2.74
CA GLN A 93 -2.91 17.95 -3.93
C GLN A 93 -3.30 16.47 -3.97
N LEU A 94 -3.19 15.78 -2.85
CA LEU A 94 -3.63 14.39 -2.71
C LEU A 94 -5.15 14.25 -2.91
N GLN A 95 -5.94 15.19 -2.39
CA GLN A 95 -7.39 15.21 -2.58
C GLN A 95 -7.77 15.40 -4.06
N LYS A 96 -7.05 16.25 -4.81
CA LYS A 96 -7.25 16.40 -6.26
C LYS A 96 -6.97 15.11 -7.02
N ILE A 97 -5.82 14.47 -6.74
CA ILE A 97 -5.46 13.18 -7.35
C ILE A 97 -6.54 12.16 -7.02
N TRP A 98 -6.99 12.12 -5.76
CA TRP A 98 -8.02 11.19 -5.32
C TRP A 98 -9.37 11.41 -6.03
N ALA A 99 -9.76 12.67 -6.19
CA ALA A 99 -10.98 13.01 -6.93
C ALA A 99 -10.92 12.54 -8.39
N LEU A 100 -9.79 12.73 -9.06
CA LEU A 100 -9.58 12.24 -10.44
C LEU A 100 -9.63 10.71 -10.51
N ILE A 101 -9.00 10.02 -9.57
CA ILE A 101 -9.05 8.55 -9.50
C ILE A 101 -10.50 8.09 -9.34
N THR A 102 -11.21 8.60 -8.33
CA THR A 102 -12.57 8.14 -8.01
C THR A 102 -13.60 8.49 -9.08
N SER A 103 -13.35 9.50 -9.89
CA SER A 103 -14.23 9.90 -11.00
C SER A 103 -14.03 9.04 -12.25
N ASN A 104 -12.87 8.43 -12.43
CA ASN A 104 -12.52 7.75 -13.68
C ASN A 104 -12.25 6.25 -13.52
N VAL A 105 -11.85 5.82 -12.33
CA VAL A 105 -11.56 4.41 -12.06
C VAL A 105 -12.77 3.75 -11.42
N ILE A 106 -13.34 2.77 -12.10
CA ILE A 106 -14.47 2.00 -11.58
C ILE A 106 -13.92 0.94 -10.63
N CYS A 107 -14.34 1.02 -9.37
CA CYS A 107 -14.02 0.02 -8.36
C CYS A 107 -15.22 -0.88 -8.14
N TYR A 108 -15.04 -2.17 -8.36
CA TYR A 108 -16.03 -3.17 -7.99
C TYR A 108 -15.79 -3.63 -6.55
N PRO A 109 -16.86 -3.86 -5.75
CA PRO A 109 -16.70 -4.47 -4.45
C PRO A 109 -16.00 -5.83 -4.61
N GLU A 110 -15.17 -6.17 -3.66
CA GLU A 110 -14.43 -7.44 -3.66
C GLU A 110 -15.44 -8.60 -3.61
N THR A 111 -15.71 -9.23 -4.76
CA THR A 111 -16.31 -10.56 -4.77
C THR A 111 -15.24 -11.50 -4.25
N GLN A 112 -15.56 -12.27 -3.20
CA GLN A 112 -14.65 -13.21 -2.56
C GLN A 112 -14.03 -14.18 -3.59
N ASN A 113 -12.95 -13.77 -4.22
CA ASN A 113 -12.12 -14.65 -5.03
C ASN A 113 -11.16 -15.40 -4.09
N VAL A 114 -11.01 -16.67 -4.29
CA VAL A 114 -10.18 -17.59 -3.49
C VAL A 114 -8.73 -17.08 -3.33
N ASN A 115 -8.23 -16.29 -4.27
CA ASN A 115 -6.91 -15.65 -4.19
C ASN A 115 -6.86 -14.44 -3.24
N SER A 116 -7.97 -13.73 -3.02
CA SER A 116 -8.05 -12.60 -2.10
C SER A 116 -7.94 -13.07 -0.64
N SER A 117 -8.50 -14.23 -0.32
CA SER A 117 -8.44 -14.79 1.03
C SER A 117 -7.02 -15.14 1.47
N SER A 118 -6.18 -15.63 0.56
CA SER A 118 -4.77 -15.96 0.84
C SER A 118 -3.92 -14.71 1.08
N LEU A 119 -4.14 -13.65 0.31
CA LEU A 119 -3.48 -12.36 0.50
C LEU A 119 -3.97 -11.66 1.77
N ALA A 120 -5.27 -11.71 2.06
CA ALA A 120 -5.81 -11.17 3.31
C ALA A 120 -5.21 -11.87 4.54
N ARG A 121 -5.09 -13.19 4.51
CA ARG A 121 -4.43 -13.97 5.57
C ARG A 121 -2.96 -13.63 5.73
N LEU A 122 -2.22 -13.48 4.63
CA LEU A 122 -0.83 -13.03 4.67
C LEU A 122 -0.71 -11.65 5.32
N GLN A 123 -1.60 -10.73 4.99
CA GLN A 123 -1.63 -9.39 5.58
C GLN A 123 -1.92 -9.39 7.08
N MET A 124 -2.89 -10.21 7.52
CA MET A 124 -3.18 -10.36 8.95
C MET A 124 -1.93 -10.85 9.70
N MET A 125 -1.21 -11.82 9.13
CA MET A 125 0.05 -12.31 9.69
C MET A 125 1.15 -11.23 9.73
N MET A 126 1.31 -10.46 8.65
CA MET A 126 2.27 -9.35 8.61
C MET A 126 1.92 -8.26 9.62
N GLN A 127 0.66 -7.87 9.70
CA GLN A 127 0.19 -6.85 10.64
C GLN A 127 0.38 -7.31 12.10
N PHE A 128 0.16 -8.57 12.40
CA PHE A 128 0.45 -9.15 13.70
C PHE A 128 1.95 -9.04 14.04
N ILE A 129 2.83 -9.38 13.10
CA ILE A 129 4.28 -9.20 13.28
C ILE A 129 4.61 -7.74 13.56
N HIS A 130 4.07 -6.79 12.79
CA HIS A 130 4.33 -5.36 12.96
C HIS A 130 3.84 -4.81 14.31
N SER A 131 2.75 -5.34 14.83
CA SER A 131 2.20 -4.88 16.11
C SER A 131 2.87 -5.52 17.32
N ASN A 132 3.46 -6.71 17.15
CA ASN A 132 3.99 -7.51 18.27
C ASN A 132 5.49 -7.85 18.11
N TYR A 133 6.21 -7.19 17.20
CA TYR A 133 7.63 -7.50 16.94
C TYR A 133 8.55 -7.37 18.16
N PRO A 134 8.28 -6.55 19.19
CA PRO A 134 9.11 -6.51 20.39
C PRO A 134 8.94 -7.75 21.27
N GLU A 135 7.77 -8.39 21.17
CA GLU A 135 7.38 -9.53 21.96
C GLU A 135 7.99 -10.84 21.45
N SER A 136 8.02 -11.86 22.30
CA SER A 136 8.42 -13.21 21.88
C SER A 136 7.27 -13.89 21.16
N ILE A 137 7.18 -13.73 19.85
CA ILE A 137 6.16 -14.36 19.00
C ILE A 137 6.75 -15.56 18.25
N SER A 138 5.98 -16.64 18.19
CA SER A 138 6.34 -17.87 17.49
C SER A 138 5.72 -17.94 16.10
N LEU A 139 6.26 -18.85 15.27
CA LEU A 139 5.67 -19.17 13.97
C LEU A 139 4.21 -19.67 14.09
N LEU A 140 3.91 -20.38 15.18
CA LEU A 140 2.56 -20.85 15.47
C LEU A 140 1.59 -19.69 15.74
N ASP A 141 2.04 -18.66 16.48
CA ASP A 141 1.22 -17.48 16.76
C ASP A 141 0.91 -16.70 15.49
N ILE A 142 1.91 -16.56 14.62
CA ILE A 142 1.74 -15.92 13.31
C ILE A 142 0.72 -16.69 12.45
N ALA A 143 0.84 -18.02 12.38
CA ALA A 143 -0.05 -18.85 11.59
C ALA A 143 -1.50 -18.86 12.14
N LYS A 144 -1.67 -18.83 13.46
CA LYS A 144 -2.99 -18.75 14.12
C LYS A 144 -3.75 -17.48 13.73
N VAL A 145 -3.09 -16.33 13.71
CA VAL A 145 -3.72 -15.05 13.34
C VAL A 145 -4.21 -15.06 11.88
N GLY A 146 -3.49 -15.73 10.99
CA GLY A 146 -3.92 -15.92 9.61
C GLY A 146 -4.97 -17.04 9.44
N GLU A 147 -5.37 -17.71 10.53
CA GLU A 147 -6.28 -18.89 10.48
C GLU A 147 -5.80 -19.96 9.51
N VAL A 148 -4.49 -20.22 9.49
CA VAL A 148 -3.85 -21.19 8.59
C VAL A 148 -2.94 -22.15 9.36
N SER A 149 -2.60 -23.27 8.71
CA SER A 149 -1.55 -24.15 9.20
C SER A 149 -0.17 -23.48 9.07
N ILE A 150 0.80 -23.94 9.86
CA ILE A 150 2.21 -23.48 9.76
C ILE A 150 2.74 -23.66 8.34
N SER A 151 2.44 -24.79 7.69
CA SER A 151 2.87 -25.05 6.31
C SER A 151 2.27 -24.05 5.32
N THR A 152 1.01 -23.69 5.51
CA THR A 152 0.34 -22.68 4.67
C THR A 152 0.94 -21.30 4.90
N ALA A 153 1.21 -20.92 6.15
CA ALA A 153 1.87 -19.65 6.46
C ALA A 153 3.26 -19.56 5.81
N LEU A 154 4.08 -20.62 5.91
CA LEU A 154 5.39 -20.70 5.27
C LEU A 154 5.28 -20.54 3.74
N ASN A 155 4.32 -21.23 3.10
CA ASN A 155 4.12 -21.15 1.66
C ASN A 155 3.65 -19.77 1.21
N LEU A 156 2.73 -19.12 1.95
CA LEU A 156 2.27 -17.77 1.65
C LEU A 156 3.41 -16.75 1.69
N PHE A 157 4.21 -16.78 2.77
CA PHE A 157 5.36 -15.89 2.87
C PHE A 157 6.41 -16.16 1.79
N ARG A 158 6.69 -17.43 1.49
CA ARG A 158 7.67 -17.81 0.46
C ARG A 158 7.22 -17.38 -0.93
N ASN A 159 5.96 -17.67 -1.29
CA ASN A 159 5.46 -17.41 -2.64
C ASN A 159 5.25 -15.93 -2.94
N VAL A 160 4.88 -15.13 -1.92
CA VAL A 160 4.55 -13.71 -2.12
C VAL A 160 5.73 -12.81 -1.76
N LEU A 161 6.45 -13.11 -0.67
CA LEU A 161 7.50 -12.25 -0.12
C LEU A 161 8.91 -12.83 -0.32
N ASN A 162 9.05 -14.03 -0.90
CA ASN A 162 10.33 -14.75 -1.04
C ASN A 162 11.11 -14.88 0.28
N THR A 163 10.42 -14.99 1.40
CA THR A 163 11.01 -15.12 2.74
C THR A 163 10.19 -16.04 3.62
N SER A 164 10.65 -16.36 4.82
CA SER A 164 9.84 -17.04 5.83
C SER A 164 9.25 -16.04 6.82
N PRO A 165 8.14 -16.37 7.53
CA PRO A 165 7.59 -15.50 8.58
C PRO A 165 8.61 -15.10 9.65
N VAL A 166 9.47 -16.05 10.04
CA VAL A 166 10.53 -15.82 11.05
C VAL A 166 11.60 -14.88 10.52
N ASN A 167 12.09 -15.09 9.30
CA ASN A 167 13.06 -14.17 8.68
C ASN A 167 12.46 -12.78 8.47
N TYR A 168 11.20 -12.69 8.08
CA TYR A 168 10.48 -11.43 7.96
C TYR A 168 10.46 -10.68 9.31
N LEU A 169 10.14 -11.36 10.41
CA LEU A 169 10.18 -10.80 11.77
C LEU A 169 11.59 -10.32 12.15
N ILE A 170 12.63 -11.11 11.86
CA ILE A 170 14.03 -10.73 12.15
C ILE A 170 14.42 -9.46 11.38
N CYS A 171 14.11 -9.40 10.08
CA CYS A 171 14.36 -8.23 9.26
C CYS A 171 13.59 -7.00 9.77
N TYR A 172 12.33 -7.16 10.15
CA TYR A 172 11.52 -6.08 10.70
C TYR A 172 12.09 -5.54 12.01
N ARG A 173 12.53 -6.42 12.90
CA ARG A 173 13.22 -6.03 14.14
C ARG A 173 14.51 -5.26 13.89
N SER A 174 15.33 -5.69 12.94
CA SER A 174 16.60 -5.02 12.63
C SER A 174 16.40 -3.60 12.09
N VAL A 175 15.41 -3.41 11.22
CA VAL A 175 15.07 -2.07 10.67
C VAL A 175 14.50 -1.16 11.76
N SER A 176 13.60 -1.68 12.60
CA SER A 176 13.01 -0.89 13.69
C SER A 176 14.05 -0.46 14.75
N TYR A 177 15.07 -1.28 14.97
CA TYR A 177 16.14 -0.97 15.91
C TYR A 177 17.06 0.17 15.42
N THR A 178 17.25 0.29 14.11
CA THR A 178 18.05 1.38 13.52
C THR A 178 17.33 2.73 13.57
N HIS A 179 16.00 2.75 13.45
CA HIS A 179 15.20 3.98 13.56
C HIS A 179 15.03 4.52 14.99
N LEU A 180 15.22 3.70 16.03
CA LEU A 180 15.15 4.14 17.43
C LEU A 180 16.48 4.73 17.93
N ARG A 181 17.55 4.67 17.12
CA ARG A 181 18.90 5.17 17.48
C ARG A 181 19.35 6.41 16.73
N ALA A 182 18.53 6.93 15.82
CA ALA A 182 18.73 8.17 15.08
C ALA A 182 17.88 9.29 15.71
#